data_f11179354c37e5220b4098bb670f71c0
#
_entry.id   f11179354c37e5220b4098bb670f71c0
#
_cell.length_a   1.000
_cell.length_b   1.000
_cell.length_c   1.000
_cell.angle_alpha   90.00
_cell.angle_beta   90.00
_cell.angle_gamma   90.00
#
_symmetry.space_group_name_H-M   'P 1'
#
loop_
_entity.id
_entity.type
_entity.pdbx_description
1 polymer ?
#
loop_
_entity_poly.entity_id
_entity_poly.type
_entity_poly.pdbx_seq_one_letter_code
_entity_poly.pdbx_strand_id
1 'polypeptide(L)'
;MGALSGYKVIELAGIGPAPKGGMILADMGAEVIRIERPGAADPKVAEPISGRNKKSVVLDLKQDVGKAALMSLIEQADALIDPYRPGVCEKLGFGPEECLARNPRLVFARMTGWGQTGPLAQAAGHDLNYIAITGALHAIGRRGERPVVPLNLVGDFGGGGMLLVTGVMGGLLEAAKSGQGQVIDVAMVDGTAQLMWMMQGFQQIGAWNAEEREANLLDGAAHFYDTYECADGKYVAIGAIEPQFYAELLARAEISDPQFQAQHDAAQWPELKQKLGAVLKTKTRDEWDAVMAGSDACFAPVLTMVEATSYGANTERSVYTEVEGLTHPTPAPRFSRTPSQIQHGTQALGADTVSVLEDSGMEASAIQALLETGAAVGSK
;
A
#
# COMPACT_ATOMS: atom_id res chain seq x y z
N MET A 1 19.75 -4.70 12.06
CA MET A 1 19.58 -5.47 10.78
C MET A 1 18.12 -5.92 10.68
N GLY A 2 17.45 -5.59 9.60
CA GLY A 2 16.07 -5.99 9.32
C GLY A 2 15.95 -7.42 8.80
N ALA A 3 14.71 -7.89 8.60
CA ALA A 3 14.43 -9.25 8.13
C ALA A 3 14.96 -9.55 6.72
N LEU A 4 15.11 -8.51 5.87
CA LEU A 4 15.63 -8.63 4.51
C LEU A 4 17.07 -8.09 4.36
N SER A 5 17.81 -7.95 5.47
CA SER A 5 19.21 -7.54 5.40
C SER A 5 20.05 -8.53 4.59
N GLY A 6 20.82 -8.00 3.64
CA GLY A 6 21.62 -8.79 2.70
C GLY A 6 20.96 -9.01 1.33
N TYR A 7 19.67 -8.72 1.19
CA TYR A 7 19.01 -8.70 -0.12
C TYR A 7 19.17 -7.33 -0.78
N LYS A 8 19.41 -7.35 -2.11
CA LYS A 8 19.53 -6.16 -2.96
C LYS A 8 18.37 -6.12 -3.95
N VAL A 9 17.65 -5.01 -4.01
CA VAL A 9 16.49 -4.81 -4.88
C VAL A 9 16.73 -3.60 -5.76
N ILE A 10 16.61 -3.78 -7.06
CA ILE A 10 16.58 -2.68 -8.03
C ILE A 10 15.12 -2.26 -8.20
N GLU A 11 14.81 -0.99 -8.00
CA GLU A 11 13.49 -0.41 -8.26
C GLU A 11 13.60 0.56 -9.44
N LEU A 12 12.96 0.25 -10.55
CA LEU A 12 12.81 1.25 -11.63
C LEU A 12 11.79 2.30 -11.17
N ALA A 13 12.13 3.58 -11.36
CA ALA A 13 11.28 4.67 -10.89
C ALA A 13 9.89 4.61 -11.52
N GLY A 14 8.88 4.66 -10.70
CA GLY A 14 7.46 4.63 -11.03
C GLY A 14 6.64 5.44 -10.03
N ILE A 15 5.34 5.30 -10.07
CA ILE A 15 4.39 5.94 -9.14
C ILE A 15 3.51 4.90 -8.46
N GLY A 16 2.89 5.28 -7.32
CA GLY A 16 1.88 4.47 -6.64
C GLY A 16 2.43 3.18 -6.00
N PRO A 17 2.02 2.00 -6.49
CA PRO A 17 2.26 0.72 -5.82
C PRO A 17 3.73 0.27 -5.81
N ALA A 18 4.49 0.54 -6.88
CA ALA A 18 5.89 0.14 -6.95
C ALA A 18 6.76 0.85 -5.90
N PRO A 19 6.79 2.20 -5.80
CA PRO A 19 7.53 2.87 -4.74
C PRO A 19 7.02 2.51 -3.33
N LYS A 20 5.74 2.22 -3.14
CA LYS A 20 5.20 1.70 -1.88
C LYS A 20 5.78 0.34 -1.53
N GLY A 21 5.82 -0.58 -2.48
CA GLY A 21 6.42 -1.91 -2.29
C GLY A 21 7.91 -1.82 -1.97
N GLY A 22 8.69 -1.05 -2.75
CA GLY A 22 10.11 -0.83 -2.51
C GLY A 22 10.39 -0.21 -1.14
N MET A 23 9.56 0.75 -0.69
CA MET A 23 9.66 1.34 0.65
C MET A 23 9.51 0.29 1.76
N ILE A 24 8.53 -0.61 1.65
CA ILE A 24 8.32 -1.67 2.66
C ILE A 24 9.51 -2.63 2.69
N LEU A 25 10.04 -3.03 1.52
CA LEU A 25 11.21 -3.89 1.44
C LEU A 25 12.46 -3.22 2.05
N ALA A 26 12.64 -1.91 1.78
CA ALA A 26 13.71 -1.11 2.38
C ALA A 26 13.56 -0.97 3.90
N ASP A 27 12.35 -0.71 4.41
CA ASP A 27 12.06 -0.68 5.85
C ASP A 27 12.38 -2.01 6.55
N MET A 28 12.21 -3.13 5.83
CA MET A 28 12.56 -4.47 6.30
C MET A 28 14.06 -4.78 6.18
N GLY A 29 14.87 -3.85 5.68
CA GLY A 29 16.33 -3.92 5.65
C GLY A 29 16.94 -4.37 4.32
N ALA A 30 16.18 -4.52 3.25
CA ALA A 30 16.75 -4.72 1.92
C ALA A 30 17.48 -3.45 1.45
N GLU A 31 18.60 -3.61 0.75
CA GLU A 31 19.22 -2.51 0.00
C GLU A 31 18.38 -2.24 -1.25
N VAL A 32 17.61 -1.16 -1.24
CA VAL A 32 16.77 -0.77 -2.40
C VAL A 32 17.46 0.35 -3.15
N ILE A 33 17.84 0.09 -4.41
CA ILE A 33 18.47 1.03 -5.33
C ILE A 33 17.41 1.45 -6.34
N ARG A 34 16.96 2.72 -6.24
CA ARG A 34 15.98 3.29 -7.15
C ARG A 34 16.68 3.91 -8.34
N ILE A 35 16.36 3.40 -9.53
CA ILE A 35 16.90 3.88 -10.81
C ILE A 35 15.96 4.93 -11.39
N GLU A 36 16.45 6.14 -11.52
CA GLU A 36 15.74 7.30 -12.00
C GLU A 36 16.32 7.78 -13.33
N ARG A 37 15.51 8.50 -14.12
CA ARG A 37 15.98 9.07 -15.38
C ARG A 37 16.61 10.44 -15.17
N PRO A 38 17.53 10.89 -16.03
CA PRO A 38 18.00 12.27 -16.07
C PRO A 38 16.81 13.25 -16.21
N GLY A 39 16.84 14.34 -15.44
CA GLY A 39 15.78 15.36 -15.45
C GLY A 39 14.46 14.94 -14.80
N ALA A 40 14.42 13.85 -14.04
CA ALA A 40 13.28 13.54 -13.18
C ALA A 40 13.10 14.61 -12.09
N ALA A 41 11.88 14.70 -11.53
CA ALA A 41 11.66 15.53 -10.37
C ALA A 41 12.45 14.99 -9.17
N ASP A 42 12.93 15.88 -8.30
CA ASP A 42 13.64 15.47 -7.09
C ASP A 42 12.70 14.65 -6.19
N PRO A 43 13.04 13.41 -5.84
CA PRO A 43 12.22 12.55 -4.98
C PRO A 43 11.92 13.15 -3.62
N LYS A 44 12.82 13.99 -3.07
CA LYS A 44 12.57 14.73 -1.81
C LYS A 44 11.32 15.61 -1.88
N VAL A 45 10.97 16.09 -3.08
CA VAL A 45 9.80 16.94 -3.31
C VAL A 45 8.62 16.13 -3.82
N ALA A 46 8.86 15.22 -4.76
CA ALA A 46 7.80 14.46 -5.43
C ALA A 46 7.26 13.30 -4.58
N GLU A 47 8.11 12.64 -3.82
CA GLU A 47 7.78 11.45 -3.04
C GLU A 47 8.51 11.43 -1.68
N PRO A 48 8.27 12.41 -0.81
CA PRO A 48 9.11 12.65 0.37
C PRO A 48 9.11 11.49 1.38
N ILE A 49 8.13 10.60 1.32
CA ILE A 49 7.98 9.48 2.25
C ILE A 49 8.35 8.14 1.62
N SER A 50 7.94 7.88 0.38
CA SER A 50 8.13 6.58 -0.26
C SER A 50 9.56 6.29 -0.68
N GLY A 51 10.41 7.32 -0.74
CA GLY A 51 11.85 7.20 -1.01
C GLY A 51 12.73 6.90 0.21
N ARG A 52 12.16 6.84 1.42
CA ARG A 52 12.92 6.56 2.64
C ARG A 52 13.65 5.22 2.55
N ASN A 53 14.83 5.15 3.15
CA ASN A 53 15.71 3.97 3.17
C ASN A 53 16.18 3.50 1.78
N LYS A 54 15.91 4.27 0.70
CA LYS A 54 16.36 3.92 -0.65
C LYS A 54 17.55 4.75 -1.07
N LYS A 55 18.43 4.15 -1.87
CA LYS A 55 19.49 4.84 -2.62
C LYS A 55 18.91 5.40 -3.93
N SER A 56 19.28 6.62 -4.28
CA SER A 56 18.84 7.29 -5.53
C SER A 56 19.98 7.27 -6.55
N VAL A 57 19.75 6.62 -7.70
CA VAL A 57 20.71 6.48 -8.80
C VAL A 57 20.06 6.98 -10.07
N VAL A 58 20.75 7.87 -10.82
CA VAL A 58 20.26 8.37 -12.10
C VAL A 58 21.04 7.73 -13.24
N LEU A 59 20.31 7.00 -14.10
CA LEU A 59 20.83 6.39 -15.32
C LEU A 59 19.91 6.69 -16.52
N ASP A 60 20.49 7.08 -17.65
CA ASP A 60 19.77 7.19 -18.92
C ASP A 60 19.69 5.83 -19.62
N LEU A 61 18.59 5.12 -19.41
CA LEU A 61 18.37 3.80 -19.98
C LEU A 61 18.07 3.80 -21.48
N LYS A 62 18.08 4.96 -22.13
CA LYS A 62 18.04 5.07 -23.60
C LYS A 62 19.43 5.00 -24.24
N GLN A 63 20.47 5.25 -23.45
CA GLN A 63 21.85 5.11 -23.88
C GLN A 63 22.38 3.71 -23.57
N ASP A 64 23.12 3.09 -24.48
CA ASP A 64 23.65 1.74 -24.31
C ASP A 64 24.59 1.61 -23.11
N VAL A 65 25.37 2.66 -22.82
CA VAL A 65 26.27 2.69 -21.66
C VAL A 65 25.49 2.79 -20.34
N GLY A 66 24.37 3.52 -20.30
CA GLY A 66 23.47 3.57 -19.15
C GLY A 66 22.76 2.25 -18.90
N LYS A 67 22.33 1.56 -19.98
CA LYS A 67 21.77 0.19 -19.88
C LYS A 67 22.82 -0.80 -19.38
N ALA A 68 24.05 -0.73 -19.90
CA ALA A 68 25.12 -1.60 -19.43
C ALA A 68 25.38 -1.42 -17.91
N ALA A 69 25.35 -0.18 -17.43
CA ALA A 69 25.45 0.11 -16.01
C ALA A 69 24.28 -0.50 -15.21
N LEU A 70 23.03 -0.38 -15.68
CA LEU A 70 21.90 -1.05 -15.05
C LEU A 70 22.09 -2.57 -15.02
N MET A 71 22.51 -3.19 -16.14
CA MET A 71 22.70 -4.64 -16.21
C MET A 71 23.78 -5.13 -15.26
N SER A 72 24.85 -4.36 -15.00
CA SER A 72 25.85 -4.71 -13.99
C SER A 72 25.30 -4.68 -12.56
N LEU A 73 24.36 -3.77 -12.26
CA LEU A 73 23.65 -3.76 -10.98
C LEU A 73 22.70 -4.96 -10.86
N ILE A 74 22.01 -5.33 -11.94
CA ILE A 74 21.08 -6.48 -11.99
C ILE A 74 21.82 -7.81 -11.77
N GLU A 75 23.05 -7.96 -12.25
CA GLU A 75 23.87 -9.16 -12.02
C GLU A 75 24.07 -9.47 -10.53
N GLN A 76 24.03 -8.44 -9.68
CA GLN A 76 24.22 -8.53 -8.24
C GLN A 76 22.94 -8.38 -7.43
N ALA A 77 21.80 -8.20 -8.08
CA ALA A 77 20.51 -7.99 -7.43
C ALA A 77 19.79 -9.32 -7.17
N ASP A 78 18.98 -9.35 -6.11
CA ASP A 78 18.09 -10.46 -5.80
C ASP A 78 16.71 -10.24 -6.43
N ALA A 79 16.29 -8.98 -6.58
CA ALA A 79 15.01 -8.64 -7.21
C ALA A 79 15.11 -7.36 -8.03
N LEU A 80 14.23 -7.26 -9.05
CA LEU A 80 13.99 -6.04 -9.82
C LEU A 80 12.48 -5.78 -9.83
N ILE A 81 12.10 -4.53 -9.53
CA ILE A 81 10.72 -4.05 -9.61
C ILE A 81 10.56 -3.21 -10.89
N ASP A 82 9.75 -3.71 -11.82
CA ASP A 82 9.40 -3.08 -13.08
C ASP A 82 7.97 -2.49 -13.01
N PRO A 83 7.81 -1.14 -12.95
CA PRO A 83 6.51 -0.47 -12.95
C PRO A 83 6.02 -0.09 -14.34
N TYR A 84 6.72 -0.48 -15.39
CA TYR A 84 6.40 -0.03 -16.73
C TYR A 84 5.31 -0.88 -17.39
N ARG A 85 4.72 -0.35 -18.45
CA ARG A 85 3.77 -1.10 -19.28
C ARG A 85 4.45 -2.31 -19.92
N PRO A 86 3.68 -3.39 -20.18
CA PRO A 86 4.22 -4.57 -20.84
C PRO A 86 5.00 -4.24 -22.12
N GLY A 87 6.20 -4.83 -22.26
CA GLY A 87 7.06 -4.67 -23.41
C GLY A 87 7.98 -3.43 -23.39
N VAL A 88 7.93 -2.58 -22.35
CA VAL A 88 8.82 -1.41 -22.26
C VAL A 88 10.25 -1.82 -21.92
N CYS A 89 10.44 -2.68 -20.93
CA CYS A 89 11.76 -3.18 -20.56
C CYS A 89 12.39 -3.97 -21.71
N GLU A 90 11.60 -4.78 -22.42
CA GLU A 90 12.03 -5.54 -23.60
C GLU A 90 12.51 -4.59 -24.72
N LYS A 91 11.75 -3.54 -25.03
CA LYS A 91 12.13 -2.53 -26.02
C LYS A 91 13.42 -1.78 -25.65
N LEU A 92 13.67 -1.62 -24.36
CA LEU A 92 14.88 -1.00 -23.84
C LEU A 92 16.07 -1.97 -23.78
N GLY A 93 15.86 -3.29 -23.95
CA GLY A 93 16.89 -4.31 -23.99
C GLY A 93 17.32 -4.84 -22.62
N PHE A 94 16.45 -4.71 -21.61
CA PHE A 94 16.59 -5.33 -20.29
C PHE A 94 15.27 -5.93 -19.81
N GLY A 95 14.59 -6.62 -20.71
CA GLY A 95 13.40 -7.43 -20.37
C GLY A 95 13.75 -8.63 -19.48
N PRO A 96 12.72 -9.39 -19.03
CA PRO A 96 12.96 -10.54 -18.17
C PRO A 96 13.91 -11.59 -18.76
N GLU A 97 13.87 -11.83 -20.06
CA GLU A 97 14.72 -12.81 -20.73
C GLU A 97 16.19 -12.41 -20.63
N GLU A 98 16.52 -11.15 -20.96
CA GLU A 98 17.89 -10.63 -20.89
C GLU A 98 18.39 -10.56 -19.44
N CYS A 99 17.52 -10.13 -18.49
CA CYS A 99 17.91 -10.05 -17.10
C CYS A 99 18.15 -11.43 -16.48
N LEU A 100 17.28 -12.40 -16.73
CA LEU A 100 17.44 -13.78 -16.23
C LEU A 100 18.59 -14.54 -16.87
N ALA A 101 18.93 -14.22 -18.13
CA ALA A 101 20.13 -14.76 -18.76
C ALA A 101 21.42 -14.28 -18.08
N ARG A 102 21.43 -13.04 -17.55
CA ARG A 102 22.56 -12.48 -16.80
C ARG A 102 22.58 -12.92 -15.33
N ASN A 103 21.40 -12.97 -14.71
CA ASN A 103 21.23 -13.38 -13.32
C ASN A 103 20.08 -14.38 -13.20
N PRO A 104 20.35 -15.68 -13.30
CA PRO A 104 19.32 -16.73 -13.23
C PRO A 104 18.58 -16.80 -11.88
N ARG A 105 19.08 -16.11 -10.85
CA ARG A 105 18.46 -16.05 -9.52
C ARG A 105 17.54 -14.86 -9.32
N LEU A 106 17.49 -13.95 -10.28
CA LEU A 106 16.74 -12.69 -10.18
C LEU A 106 15.23 -12.94 -10.07
N VAL A 107 14.59 -12.29 -9.12
CA VAL A 107 13.14 -12.15 -9.07
C VAL A 107 12.73 -10.89 -9.84
N PHE A 108 12.15 -11.05 -11.04
CA PHE A 108 11.72 -9.96 -11.89
C PHE A 108 10.23 -9.66 -11.64
N ALA A 109 9.91 -8.68 -10.80
CA ALA A 109 8.54 -8.35 -10.39
C ALA A 109 7.95 -7.22 -11.24
N ARG A 110 6.92 -7.52 -12.02
CA ARG A 110 6.22 -6.58 -12.92
C ARG A 110 4.97 -6.06 -12.23
N MET A 111 4.98 -4.78 -11.84
CA MET A 111 3.88 -4.11 -11.13
C MET A 111 3.06 -3.28 -12.10
N THR A 112 1.86 -3.73 -12.46
CA THR A 112 0.99 -3.05 -13.43
C THR A 112 -0.46 -2.98 -12.95
N GLY A 113 -1.28 -2.20 -13.64
CA GLY A 113 -2.71 -2.12 -13.35
C GLY A 113 -3.50 -3.32 -13.83
N TRP A 114 -3.24 -3.74 -15.07
CA TRP A 114 -4.04 -4.72 -15.80
C TRP A 114 -3.37 -6.08 -15.99
N GLY A 115 -2.12 -6.24 -15.54
CA GLY A 115 -1.32 -7.44 -15.81
C GLY A 115 -0.59 -7.39 -17.15
N GLN A 116 0.17 -8.46 -17.43
CA GLN A 116 0.99 -8.55 -18.62
C GLN A 116 0.22 -9.02 -19.85
N THR A 117 -0.96 -9.59 -19.68
CA THR A 117 -1.78 -10.18 -20.75
C THR A 117 -3.22 -9.65 -20.70
N GLY A 118 -4.00 -9.99 -21.72
CA GLY A 118 -5.39 -9.61 -21.80
C GLY A 118 -5.63 -8.28 -22.56
N PRO A 119 -6.89 -7.93 -22.82
CA PRO A 119 -7.25 -6.83 -23.72
C PRO A 119 -6.89 -5.44 -23.18
N LEU A 120 -6.73 -5.30 -21.86
CA LEU A 120 -6.42 -4.04 -21.19
C LEU A 120 -4.93 -3.87 -20.87
N ALA A 121 -4.08 -4.86 -21.09
CA ALA A 121 -2.67 -4.85 -20.69
C ALA A 121 -1.91 -3.59 -21.18
N GLN A 122 -2.23 -3.07 -22.36
CA GLN A 122 -1.65 -1.84 -22.92
C GLN A 122 -2.47 -0.57 -22.65
N ALA A 123 -3.65 -0.68 -21.99
CA ALA A 123 -4.50 0.46 -21.72
C ALA A 123 -3.96 1.31 -20.55
N ALA A 124 -4.23 2.62 -20.61
CA ALA A 124 -4.00 3.50 -19.48
C ALA A 124 -5.07 3.25 -18.40
N GLY A 125 -4.69 3.44 -17.15
CA GLY A 125 -5.60 3.37 -16.01
C GLY A 125 -4.91 3.79 -14.72
N HIS A 126 -5.71 4.05 -13.70
CA HIS A 126 -5.29 4.34 -12.33
C HIS A 126 -6.15 3.52 -11.36
N ASP A 127 -5.84 3.55 -10.07
CA ASP A 127 -6.54 2.82 -8.99
C ASP A 127 -8.05 2.68 -9.26
N LEU A 128 -8.72 3.81 -9.45
CA LEU A 128 -10.18 3.87 -9.64
C LEU A 128 -10.68 2.98 -10.79
N ASN A 129 -9.88 2.87 -11.87
CA ASN A 129 -10.26 2.04 -13.02
C ASN A 129 -10.08 0.55 -12.73
N TYR A 130 -9.01 0.20 -12.01
CA TYR A 130 -8.73 -1.19 -11.64
C TYR A 130 -9.76 -1.74 -10.66
N ILE A 131 -10.11 -0.95 -9.64
CA ILE A 131 -11.13 -1.36 -8.66
C ILE A 131 -12.56 -1.33 -9.24
N ALA A 132 -12.82 -0.56 -10.30
CA ALA A 132 -14.15 -0.49 -10.92
C ALA A 132 -14.57 -1.80 -11.57
N ILE A 133 -13.65 -2.45 -12.31
CA ILE A 133 -13.99 -3.69 -13.04
C ILE A 133 -13.97 -4.95 -12.17
N THR A 134 -13.45 -4.86 -10.94
CA THR A 134 -13.46 -5.97 -9.97
C THR A 134 -14.72 -6.03 -9.11
N GLY A 135 -15.59 -5.02 -9.22
CA GLY A 135 -16.76 -4.88 -8.37
C GLY A 135 -16.49 -4.17 -7.02
N ALA A 136 -15.23 -3.97 -6.64
CA ALA A 136 -14.88 -3.32 -5.38
C ALA A 136 -15.44 -1.89 -5.28
N LEU A 137 -15.27 -1.09 -6.34
CA LEU A 137 -15.80 0.28 -6.36
C LEU A 137 -17.33 0.30 -6.27
N HIS A 138 -18.02 -0.65 -6.93
CA HIS A 138 -19.48 -0.74 -6.84
C HIS A 138 -19.96 -0.99 -5.42
N ALA A 139 -19.24 -1.81 -4.64
CA ALA A 139 -19.61 -2.19 -3.28
C ALA A 139 -19.40 -1.07 -2.24
N ILE A 140 -18.63 -0.01 -2.57
CA ILE A 140 -18.26 1.06 -1.61
C ILE A 140 -19.14 2.29 -1.82
N GLY A 141 -19.90 2.66 -0.77
CA GLY A 141 -20.75 3.86 -0.79
C GLY A 141 -22.12 3.65 -0.13
N ARG A 142 -22.99 4.63 -0.27
CA ARG A 142 -24.35 4.62 0.30
C ARG A 142 -25.39 4.18 -0.75
N ARG A 143 -26.53 3.66 -0.25
CA ARG A 143 -27.66 3.25 -1.08
C ARG A 143 -28.22 4.45 -1.84
N GLY A 144 -28.47 4.27 -3.14
CA GLY A 144 -29.04 5.31 -3.98
C GLY A 144 -28.08 6.44 -4.39
N GLU A 145 -26.84 6.41 -3.87
CA GLU A 145 -25.78 7.36 -4.23
C GLU A 145 -24.79 6.75 -5.23
N ARG A 146 -23.96 7.59 -5.84
CA ARG A 146 -22.83 7.12 -6.65
C ARG A 146 -21.81 6.38 -5.77
N PRO A 147 -21.02 5.43 -6.33
CA PRO A 147 -19.92 4.81 -5.61
C PRO A 147 -18.94 5.85 -5.06
N VAL A 148 -18.44 5.62 -3.85
CA VAL A 148 -17.47 6.51 -3.20
C VAL A 148 -16.06 6.10 -3.58
N VAL A 149 -15.23 7.06 -3.99
CA VAL A 149 -13.81 6.86 -4.29
C VAL A 149 -13.03 6.65 -2.99
N PRO A 150 -12.45 5.46 -2.74
CA PRO A 150 -11.77 5.15 -1.48
C PRO A 150 -10.29 5.60 -1.47
N LEU A 151 -9.98 6.77 -2.04
CA LEU A 151 -8.60 7.18 -2.37
C LEU A 151 -7.96 6.13 -3.31
N ASN A 152 -6.65 5.95 -3.24
CA ASN A 152 -5.93 4.88 -3.94
C ASN A 152 -5.46 3.77 -2.98
N LEU A 153 -6.26 3.53 -1.92
CA LEU A 153 -5.90 2.55 -0.89
C LEU A 153 -6.15 1.11 -1.33
N VAL A 154 -7.17 0.89 -2.17
CA VAL A 154 -7.64 -0.44 -2.53
C VAL A 154 -6.85 -1.02 -3.69
N GLY A 155 -6.78 -0.33 -4.83
CA GLY A 155 -6.07 -0.79 -6.03
C GLY A 155 -4.56 -0.65 -5.90
N ASP A 156 -4.06 0.59 -5.75
CA ASP A 156 -2.62 0.86 -5.73
C ASP A 156 -1.93 0.23 -4.52
N PHE A 157 -2.48 0.40 -3.32
CA PHE A 157 -1.74 0.01 -2.12
C PHE A 157 -2.14 -1.36 -1.56
N GLY A 158 -3.43 -1.67 -1.43
CA GLY A 158 -3.89 -2.98 -0.96
C GLY A 158 -3.64 -4.08 -2.01
N GLY A 159 -4.23 -3.93 -3.18
CA GLY A 159 -4.13 -4.90 -4.28
C GLY A 159 -2.79 -4.88 -5.01
N GLY A 160 -2.11 -3.72 -5.06
CA GLY A 160 -0.85 -3.54 -5.75
C GLY A 160 0.36 -3.67 -4.82
N GLY A 161 0.70 -2.61 -4.07
CA GLY A 161 1.93 -2.51 -3.31
C GLY A 161 2.14 -3.62 -2.29
N MET A 162 1.09 -4.03 -1.56
CA MET A 162 1.18 -5.14 -0.60
C MET A 162 1.33 -6.49 -1.31
N LEU A 163 0.64 -6.70 -2.44
CA LEU A 163 0.79 -7.92 -3.21
C LEU A 163 2.17 -8.01 -3.88
N LEU A 164 2.73 -6.86 -4.33
CA LEU A 164 4.10 -6.78 -4.84
C LEU A 164 5.11 -7.25 -3.78
N VAL A 165 5.02 -6.75 -2.55
CA VAL A 165 5.88 -7.19 -1.44
C VAL A 165 5.74 -8.69 -1.21
N THR A 166 4.51 -9.20 -1.17
CA THR A 166 4.24 -10.64 -1.00
C THR A 166 4.86 -11.47 -2.13
N GLY A 167 4.69 -11.03 -3.37
CA GLY A 167 5.25 -11.69 -4.54
C GLY A 167 6.78 -11.70 -4.53
N VAL A 168 7.41 -10.54 -4.28
CA VAL A 168 8.87 -10.44 -4.19
C VAL A 168 9.41 -11.34 -3.08
N MET A 169 8.84 -11.30 -1.88
CA MET A 169 9.27 -12.17 -0.78
C MET A 169 9.10 -13.66 -1.11
N GLY A 170 7.98 -14.06 -1.73
CA GLY A 170 7.76 -15.42 -2.21
C GLY A 170 8.79 -15.85 -3.25
N GLY A 171 9.11 -14.97 -4.20
CA GLY A 171 10.14 -15.19 -5.20
C GLY A 171 11.54 -15.34 -4.60
N LEU A 172 11.90 -14.47 -3.64
CA LEU A 172 13.18 -14.54 -2.92
C LEU A 172 13.33 -15.84 -2.13
N LEU A 173 12.27 -16.28 -1.45
CA LEU A 173 12.26 -17.57 -0.72
C LEU A 173 12.43 -18.76 -1.68
N GLU A 174 11.78 -18.74 -2.83
CA GLU A 174 11.95 -19.79 -3.84
C GLU A 174 13.36 -19.75 -4.44
N ALA A 175 13.88 -18.57 -4.80
CA ALA A 175 15.23 -18.41 -5.33
C ALA A 175 16.32 -18.84 -4.32
N ALA A 176 16.09 -18.60 -3.03
CA ALA A 176 16.99 -19.05 -1.97
C ALA A 176 17.02 -20.58 -1.86
N LYS A 177 15.91 -21.25 -2.15
CA LYS A 177 15.74 -22.71 -2.06
C LYS A 177 16.21 -23.44 -3.33
N SER A 178 15.80 -22.97 -4.50
CA SER A 178 16.07 -23.64 -5.79
C SER A 178 17.33 -23.16 -6.49
N GLY A 179 17.82 -21.96 -6.15
CA GLY A 179 18.85 -21.26 -6.89
C GLY A 179 18.34 -20.58 -8.17
N GLN A 180 17.04 -20.56 -8.41
CA GLN A 180 16.41 -20.03 -9.61
C GLN A 180 15.43 -18.91 -9.27
N GLY A 181 15.55 -17.78 -9.93
CA GLY A 181 14.59 -16.69 -9.91
C GLY A 181 13.43 -16.94 -10.86
N GLN A 182 12.55 -15.95 -10.96
CA GLN A 182 11.37 -16.04 -11.82
C GLN A 182 10.79 -14.66 -12.12
N VAL A 183 9.94 -14.59 -13.14
CA VAL A 183 9.10 -13.42 -13.41
C VAL A 183 7.83 -13.52 -12.58
N ILE A 184 7.45 -12.41 -11.96
CA ILE A 184 6.20 -12.28 -11.20
C ILE A 184 5.36 -11.20 -11.86
N ASP A 185 4.16 -11.56 -12.32
CA ASP A 185 3.15 -10.61 -12.78
C ASP A 185 2.28 -10.20 -11.59
N VAL A 186 2.36 -8.94 -11.20
CA VAL A 186 1.58 -8.36 -10.10
C VAL A 186 0.65 -7.31 -10.67
N ALA A 187 -0.60 -7.69 -10.89
CA ALA A 187 -1.63 -6.80 -11.39
C ALA A 187 -2.51 -6.26 -10.26
N MET A 188 -2.74 -4.94 -10.25
CA MET A 188 -3.64 -4.32 -9.27
C MET A 188 -5.07 -4.85 -9.38
N VAL A 189 -5.53 -5.19 -10.57
CA VAL A 189 -6.83 -5.81 -10.80
C VAL A 189 -6.94 -7.18 -10.12
N ASP A 190 -5.91 -8.00 -10.20
CA ASP A 190 -5.89 -9.33 -9.57
C ASP A 190 -5.85 -9.21 -8.05
N GLY A 191 -5.00 -8.30 -7.54
CA GLY A 191 -4.90 -8.06 -6.11
C GLY A 191 -6.20 -7.47 -5.53
N THR A 192 -6.87 -6.58 -6.25
CA THR A 192 -8.20 -6.09 -5.83
C THR A 192 -9.23 -7.21 -5.79
N ALA A 193 -9.24 -8.11 -6.78
CA ALA A 193 -10.12 -9.27 -6.76
C ALA A 193 -9.83 -10.18 -5.55
N GLN A 194 -8.56 -10.36 -5.17
CA GLN A 194 -8.18 -11.07 -3.95
C GLN A 194 -8.72 -10.39 -2.68
N LEU A 195 -8.74 -9.07 -2.60
CA LEU A 195 -9.32 -8.35 -1.45
C LEU A 195 -10.84 -8.57 -1.33
N MET A 196 -11.53 -8.84 -2.43
CA MET A 196 -12.98 -9.08 -2.47
C MET A 196 -13.39 -10.55 -2.17
N TRP A 197 -12.45 -11.43 -1.84
CA TRP A 197 -12.69 -12.88 -1.69
C TRP A 197 -13.83 -13.23 -0.75
N MET A 198 -13.95 -12.51 0.38
CA MET A 198 -14.98 -12.77 1.40
C MET A 198 -16.37 -12.38 0.89
N MET A 199 -16.51 -11.20 0.27
CA MET A 199 -17.77 -10.71 -0.29
C MET A 199 -18.24 -11.61 -1.44
N GLN A 200 -17.32 -12.07 -2.28
CA GLN A 200 -17.61 -13.04 -3.33
C GLN A 200 -18.06 -14.39 -2.75
N GLY A 201 -17.42 -14.86 -1.69
CA GLY A 201 -17.82 -16.06 -0.96
C GLY A 201 -19.23 -15.96 -0.39
N PHE A 202 -19.52 -14.85 0.29
CA PHE A 202 -20.86 -14.59 0.86
C PHE A 202 -21.94 -14.45 -0.23
N GLN A 203 -21.64 -13.81 -1.35
CA GLN A 203 -22.56 -13.74 -2.48
C GLN A 203 -22.92 -15.12 -3.01
N GLN A 204 -21.95 -16.03 -3.15
CA GLN A 204 -22.18 -17.39 -3.69
C GLN A 204 -23.08 -18.25 -2.79
N ILE A 205 -23.10 -18.00 -1.48
CA ILE A 205 -23.98 -18.68 -0.53
C ILE A 205 -25.27 -17.92 -0.23
N GLY A 206 -25.54 -16.80 -0.95
CA GLY A 206 -26.73 -15.98 -0.76
C GLY A 206 -26.73 -15.11 0.49
N ALA A 207 -25.58 -14.90 1.12
CA ALA A 207 -25.43 -14.10 2.35
C ALA A 207 -24.95 -12.66 2.06
N TRP A 208 -24.84 -12.26 0.80
CA TRP A 208 -24.43 -10.92 0.36
C TRP A 208 -25.28 -10.46 -0.83
N ASN A 209 -25.91 -9.30 -0.68
CA ASN A 209 -26.55 -8.60 -1.80
C ASN A 209 -25.45 -7.84 -2.58
N ALA A 210 -25.09 -8.31 -3.77
CA ALA A 210 -24.06 -7.73 -4.60
C ALA A 210 -24.58 -6.59 -5.53
N GLU A 211 -25.90 -6.43 -5.63
CA GLU A 211 -26.53 -5.47 -6.53
C GLU A 211 -26.71 -4.09 -5.87
N GLU A 212 -26.77 -4.04 -4.55
CA GLU A 212 -27.02 -2.82 -3.80
C GLU A 212 -25.92 -2.55 -2.76
N ARG A 213 -25.51 -1.30 -2.65
CA ARG A 213 -24.70 -0.80 -1.55
C ARG A 213 -25.53 -0.58 -0.30
N GLU A 214 -24.90 -0.56 0.87
CA GLU A 214 -25.59 -0.34 2.15
C GLU A 214 -26.80 -1.29 2.31
N ALA A 215 -26.56 -2.56 1.99
CA ALA A 215 -27.57 -3.62 2.02
C ALA A 215 -27.11 -4.85 2.82
N ASN A 216 -25.90 -4.83 3.34
CA ASN A 216 -25.22 -5.95 3.95
C ASN A 216 -24.68 -5.61 5.36
N LEU A 217 -24.17 -6.63 6.04
CA LEU A 217 -23.63 -6.50 7.40
C LEU A 217 -22.45 -5.51 7.47
N LEU A 218 -21.54 -5.53 6.49
CA LEU A 218 -20.25 -4.85 6.56
C LEU A 218 -20.13 -3.61 5.63
N ASP A 219 -21.22 -3.19 5.02
CA ASP A 219 -21.25 -2.07 4.06
C ASP A 219 -22.00 -0.84 4.57
N GLY A 220 -22.30 -0.82 5.87
CA GLY A 220 -22.99 0.28 6.51
C GLY A 220 -24.52 0.13 6.57
N ALA A 221 -25.14 -0.98 6.16
CA ALA A 221 -26.57 -1.19 6.33
C ALA A 221 -26.93 -1.47 7.78
N ALA A 222 -26.14 -2.29 8.47
CA ALA A 222 -26.39 -2.63 9.87
C ALA A 222 -26.11 -1.43 10.79
N HIS A 223 -27.06 -1.13 11.70
CA HIS A 223 -26.92 -0.03 12.63
C HIS A 223 -25.72 -0.17 13.59
N PHE A 224 -25.24 -1.37 13.81
CA PHE A 224 -24.07 -1.67 14.64
C PHE A 224 -22.76 -1.76 13.86
N TYR A 225 -22.78 -1.46 12.55
CA TYR A 225 -21.59 -1.41 11.69
C TYR A 225 -21.68 -0.25 10.72
N ASP A 226 -21.48 0.97 11.23
CA ASP A 226 -21.55 2.21 10.43
C ASP A 226 -20.85 3.38 11.13
N THR A 227 -20.86 4.54 10.47
CA THR A 227 -20.40 5.82 11.00
C THR A 227 -21.59 6.72 11.35
N TYR A 228 -21.44 7.49 12.44
CA TYR A 228 -22.50 8.36 12.95
C TYR A 228 -21.99 9.76 13.25
N GLU A 229 -22.81 10.75 12.95
CA GLU A 229 -22.55 12.15 13.27
C GLU A 229 -22.85 12.44 14.74
N CYS A 230 -21.92 13.14 15.40
CA CYS A 230 -22.04 13.61 16.78
C CYS A 230 -22.56 15.04 16.88
N ALA A 231 -22.77 15.54 18.11
CA ALA A 231 -23.29 16.89 18.36
C ALA A 231 -22.45 18.01 17.77
N ASP A 232 -21.13 17.81 17.65
CA ASP A 232 -20.16 18.76 17.11
C ASP A 232 -19.95 18.65 15.59
N GLY A 233 -20.75 17.83 14.88
CA GLY A 233 -20.65 17.59 13.45
C GLY A 233 -19.47 16.70 13.04
N LYS A 234 -18.71 16.16 14.00
CA LYS A 234 -17.70 15.13 13.76
C LYS A 234 -18.35 13.75 13.80
N TYR A 235 -17.57 12.72 13.49
CA TYR A 235 -18.10 11.37 13.31
C TYR A 235 -17.42 10.36 14.24
N VAL A 236 -18.17 9.30 14.55
CA VAL A 236 -17.68 8.10 15.22
C VAL A 236 -17.98 6.88 14.36
N ALA A 237 -17.18 5.83 14.51
CA ALA A 237 -17.37 4.54 13.86
C ALA A 237 -17.75 3.50 14.90
N ILE A 238 -18.75 2.67 14.57
CA ILE A 238 -19.22 1.55 15.39
C ILE A 238 -19.05 0.28 14.56
N GLY A 239 -18.54 -0.79 15.21
CA GLY A 239 -18.35 -2.10 14.59
C GLY A 239 -18.71 -3.25 15.54
N ALA A 240 -19.73 -3.08 16.37
CA ALA A 240 -20.13 -4.01 17.44
C ALA A 240 -20.94 -5.21 16.90
N ILE A 241 -20.26 -6.10 16.16
CA ILE A 241 -20.89 -7.24 15.46
C ILE A 241 -21.33 -8.32 16.45
N GLU A 242 -20.46 -8.73 17.36
CA GLU A 242 -20.70 -9.78 18.32
C GLU A 242 -21.68 -9.32 19.41
N PRO A 243 -22.62 -10.18 19.86
CA PRO A 243 -23.65 -9.79 20.82
C PRO A 243 -23.13 -9.20 22.13
N GLN A 244 -21.99 -9.68 22.62
CA GLN A 244 -21.39 -9.17 23.85
C GLN A 244 -20.86 -7.74 23.70
N PHE A 245 -20.22 -7.42 22.56
CA PHE A 245 -19.71 -6.08 22.27
C PHE A 245 -20.88 -5.10 22.00
N TYR A 246 -21.91 -5.59 21.32
CA TYR A 246 -23.12 -4.82 21.11
C TYR A 246 -23.85 -4.50 22.43
N ALA A 247 -23.95 -5.48 23.35
CA ALA A 247 -24.53 -5.25 24.66
C ALA A 247 -23.74 -4.20 25.47
N GLU A 248 -22.39 -4.22 25.38
CA GLU A 248 -21.56 -3.21 26.03
C GLU A 248 -21.75 -1.82 25.42
N LEU A 249 -21.82 -1.73 24.08
CA LEU A 249 -22.15 -0.48 23.38
C LEU A 249 -23.47 0.10 23.90
N LEU A 250 -24.53 -0.70 23.94
CA LEU A 250 -25.85 -0.25 24.42
C LEU A 250 -25.79 0.22 25.88
N ALA A 251 -25.11 -0.53 26.74
CA ALA A 251 -24.96 -0.18 28.14
C ALA A 251 -24.21 1.14 28.34
N ARG A 252 -23.08 1.34 27.64
CA ARG A 252 -22.29 2.56 27.70
C ARG A 252 -23.03 3.77 27.11
N ALA A 253 -23.79 3.55 26.05
CA ALA A 253 -24.62 4.59 25.45
C ALA A 253 -25.96 4.83 26.20
N GLU A 254 -26.20 4.13 27.32
CA GLU A 254 -27.43 4.21 28.13
C GLU A 254 -28.71 3.92 27.32
N ILE A 255 -28.61 3.02 26.33
CA ILE A 255 -29.72 2.64 25.45
C ILE A 255 -30.51 1.50 26.12
N SER A 256 -31.75 1.78 26.50
CA SER A 256 -32.66 0.82 27.12
C SER A 256 -33.91 0.45 26.28
N ASP A 257 -33.99 1.01 25.03
CA ASP A 257 -35.10 0.68 24.11
C ASP A 257 -35.03 -0.80 23.71
N PRO A 258 -36.08 -1.60 24.02
CA PRO A 258 -36.11 -3.05 23.79
C PRO A 258 -35.99 -3.41 22.30
N GLN A 259 -36.27 -2.50 21.38
CA GLN A 259 -36.11 -2.77 19.94
C GLN A 259 -34.68 -3.10 19.58
N PHE A 260 -33.69 -2.57 20.31
CA PHE A 260 -32.27 -2.89 20.07
C PHE A 260 -31.92 -4.36 20.37
N GLN A 261 -32.81 -5.15 20.99
CA GLN A 261 -32.60 -6.61 21.10
C GLN A 261 -32.67 -7.34 19.76
N ALA A 262 -33.25 -6.69 18.74
CA ALA A 262 -33.33 -7.24 17.38
C ALA A 262 -32.09 -6.95 16.53
N GLN A 263 -30.87 -7.05 17.11
CA GLN A 263 -29.60 -6.70 16.47
C GLN A 263 -29.49 -7.24 15.04
N HIS A 264 -29.77 -8.51 14.81
CA HIS A 264 -29.56 -9.19 13.53
C HIS A 264 -30.80 -9.22 12.62
N ASP A 265 -31.90 -8.59 13.02
CA ASP A 265 -33.07 -8.44 12.15
C ASP A 265 -32.86 -7.30 11.15
N ALA A 266 -32.42 -7.64 9.93
CA ALA A 266 -32.11 -6.68 8.90
C ALA A 266 -33.28 -5.75 8.52
N ALA A 267 -34.53 -6.19 8.73
CA ALA A 267 -35.72 -5.36 8.47
C ALA A 267 -35.80 -4.16 9.41
N GLN A 268 -35.21 -4.26 10.60
CA GLN A 268 -35.21 -3.20 11.60
C GLN A 268 -33.99 -2.28 11.55
N TRP A 269 -32.94 -2.65 10.81
CA TRP A 269 -31.69 -1.87 10.74
C TRP A 269 -31.91 -0.39 10.39
N PRO A 270 -32.75 -0.02 9.39
CA PRO A 270 -32.95 1.39 9.06
C PRO A 270 -33.53 2.22 10.20
N GLU A 271 -34.49 1.68 10.98
CA GLU A 271 -35.06 2.36 12.12
C GLU A 271 -34.07 2.43 13.30
N LEU A 272 -33.42 1.31 13.61
CA LEU A 272 -32.41 1.25 14.66
C LEU A 272 -31.22 2.19 14.36
N LYS A 273 -30.83 2.34 13.09
CA LYS A 273 -29.82 3.30 12.67
C LYS A 273 -30.23 4.73 12.98
N GLN A 274 -31.48 5.12 12.71
CA GLN A 274 -32.00 6.45 13.04
C GLN A 274 -32.00 6.69 14.55
N LYS A 275 -32.45 5.70 15.34
CA LYS A 275 -32.48 5.78 16.80
C LYS A 275 -31.06 5.90 17.39
N LEU A 276 -30.12 5.07 16.93
CA LEU A 276 -28.74 5.12 17.37
C LEU A 276 -28.08 6.46 17.00
N GLY A 277 -28.32 6.94 15.79
CA GLY A 277 -27.86 8.26 15.34
C GLY A 277 -28.38 9.40 16.21
N ALA A 278 -29.65 9.33 16.64
CA ALA A 278 -30.22 10.33 17.56
C ALA A 278 -29.52 10.30 18.93
N VAL A 279 -29.19 9.12 19.46
CA VAL A 279 -28.42 8.98 20.70
C VAL A 279 -27.02 9.57 20.53
N LEU A 280 -26.32 9.23 19.44
CA LEU A 280 -24.96 9.69 19.22
C LEU A 280 -24.85 11.20 18.97
N LYS A 281 -25.92 11.84 18.51
CA LYS A 281 -26.02 13.31 18.43
C LYS A 281 -26.18 14.03 19.79
N THR A 282 -26.30 13.31 20.91
CA THR A 282 -26.44 13.94 22.23
C THR A 282 -25.12 14.41 22.86
N LYS A 283 -23.98 13.90 22.36
CA LYS A 283 -22.64 14.26 22.84
C LYS A 283 -21.72 14.56 21.67
N THR A 284 -20.63 15.25 21.92
CA THR A 284 -19.53 15.45 20.96
C THR A 284 -18.76 14.16 20.72
N ARG A 285 -18.00 14.09 19.62
CA ARG A 285 -17.14 12.95 19.32
C ARG A 285 -16.19 12.62 20.47
N ASP A 286 -15.56 13.65 21.03
CA ASP A 286 -14.56 13.48 22.08
C ASP A 286 -15.18 13.07 23.42
N GLU A 287 -16.40 13.52 23.73
CA GLU A 287 -17.19 13.01 24.88
C GLU A 287 -17.56 11.54 24.70
N TRP A 288 -17.98 11.12 23.50
CA TRP A 288 -18.23 9.71 23.21
C TRP A 288 -16.97 8.85 23.30
N ASP A 289 -15.83 9.34 22.81
CA ASP A 289 -14.54 8.66 22.93
C ASP A 289 -14.19 8.39 24.41
N ALA A 290 -14.42 9.39 25.27
CA ALA A 290 -14.22 9.25 26.70
C ALA A 290 -15.20 8.24 27.36
N VAL A 291 -16.48 8.23 26.96
CA VAL A 291 -17.48 7.28 27.46
C VAL A 291 -17.13 5.84 27.09
N MET A 292 -16.63 5.62 25.89
CA MET A 292 -16.30 4.30 25.34
C MET A 292 -14.87 3.84 25.68
N ALA A 293 -14.05 4.71 26.26
CA ALA A 293 -12.67 4.39 26.58
C ALA A 293 -12.54 3.14 27.46
N GLY A 294 -11.61 2.24 27.10
CA GLY A 294 -11.34 1.02 27.87
C GLY A 294 -12.46 -0.02 27.85
N SER A 295 -13.35 0.03 26.85
CA SER A 295 -14.44 -0.93 26.67
C SER A 295 -14.26 -1.79 25.42
N ASP A 296 -15.02 -2.88 25.33
CA ASP A 296 -15.10 -3.73 24.14
C ASP A 296 -16.29 -3.36 23.23
N ALA A 297 -16.78 -2.10 23.30
CA ALA A 297 -17.93 -1.62 22.52
C ALA A 297 -17.68 -1.52 21.00
N CYS A 298 -16.50 -1.87 20.52
CA CYS A 298 -16.08 -1.75 19.11
C CYS A 298 -16.34 -0.36 18.54
N PHE A 299 -15.91 0.66 19.27
CA PHE A 299 -16.11 2.07 18.98
C PHE A 299 -14.78 2.76 18.69
N ALA A 300 -14.78 3.73 17.77
CA ALA A 300 -13.64 4.60 17.55
C ALA A 300 -14.08 5.99 17.05
N PRO A 301 -13.38 7.07 17.45
CA PRO A 301 -13.59 8.40 16.85
C PRO A 301 -13.06 8.39 15.40
N VAL A 302 -13.78 9.01 14.47
CA VAL A 302 -13.28 9.25 13.12
C VAL A 302 -12.40 10.50 13.17
N LEU A 303 -11.11 10.31 12.97
CA LEU A 303 -10.09 11.35 13.09
C LEU A 303 -9.67 11.86 11.71
N THR A 304 -9.34 13.16 11.63
CA THR A 304 -8.58 13.68 10.49
C THR A 304 -7.16 13.12 10.50
N MET A 305 -6.45 13.21 9.37
CA MET A 305 -5.04 12.78 9.31
C MET A 305 -4.15 13.54 10.31
N VAL A 306 -4.48 14.80 10.61
CA VAL A 306 -3.74 15.61 11.59
C VAL A 306 -4.04 15.13 13.02
N GLU A 307 -5.31 14.94 13.37
CA GLU A 307 -5.71 14.43 14.68
C GLU A 307 -5.13 13.04 14.95
N ALA A 308 -5.08 12.18 13.92
CA ALA A 308 -4.57 10.81 14.05
C ALA A 308 -3.11 10.76 14.53
N THR A 309 -2.27 11.73 14.20
CA THR A 309 -0.86 11.76 14.60
C THR A 309 -0.66 12.04 16.09
N SER A 310 -1.63 12.67 16.74
CA SER A 310 -1.61 13.04 18.16
C SER A 310 -2.61 12.28 19.04
N TYR A 311 -3.41 11.37 18.46
CA TYR A 311 -4.36 10.57 19.20
C TYR A 311 -3.64 9.58 20.16
N GLY A 312 -4.10 9.52 21.43
CA GLY A 312 -3.41 8.83 22.52
C GLY A 312 -3.00 7.39 22.19
N ALA A 313 -3.93 6.57 21.71
CA ALA A 313 -3.63 5.18 21.35
C ALA A 313 -2.58 5.06 20.21
N ASN A 314 -2.59 6.00 19.26
CA ASN A 314 -1.61 6.03 18.18
C ASN A 314 -0.23 6.45 18.67
N THR A 315 -0.16 7.40 19.62
CA THR A 315 1.11 7.86 20.20
C THR A 315 1.73 6.80 21.11
N GLU A 316 0.94 6.17 21.97
CA GLU A 316 1.41 5.06 22.83
C GLU A 316 1.94 3.88 21.99
N ARG A 317 1.26 3.54 20.89
CA ARG A 317 1.70 2.50 19.98
C ARG A 317 2.82 2.97 19.04
N SER A 318 3.14 4.27 18.99
CA SER A 318 4.07 4.85 18.02
C SER A 318 3.67 4.49 16.57
N VAL A 319 2.43 4.78 16.19
CA VAL A 319 1.92 4.53 14.82
C VAL A 319 2.59 5.47 13.82
N TYR A 320 2.98 6.65 14.28
CA TYR A 320 3.70 7.67 13.51
C TYR A 320 5.04 7.98 14.16
N THR A 321 6.01 8.42 13.36
CA THR A 321 7.34 8.85 13.79
C THR A 321 7.82 10.03 12.96
N GLU A 322 8.66 10.88 13.53
CA GLU A 322 9.29 12.02 12.85
C GLU A 322 10.63 11.61 12.25
N VAL A 323 10.85 11.93 10.97
CA VAL A 323 12.13 11.72 10.29
C VAL A 323 12.41 12.95 9.42
N GLU A 324 13.52 13.62 9.67
CA GLU A 324 13.96 14.82 8.93
C GLU A 324 12.88 15.91 8.83
N GLY A 325 12.08 16.09 9.89
CA GLY A 325 10.99 17.07 9.97
C GLY A 325 9.70 16.70 9.25
N LEU A 326 9.57 15.44 8.82
CA LEU A 326 8.35 14.92 8.22
C LEU A 326 7.77 13.79 9.10
N THR A 327 6.45 13.81 9.26
CA THR A 327 5.74 12.72 9.94
C THR A 327 5.57 11.52 9.00
N HIS A 328 6.14 10.39 9.39
CA HIS A 328 6.06 9.12 8.67
C HIS A 328 5.16 8.13 9.39
N PRO A 329 4.41 7.27 8.70
CA PRO A 329 3.92 6.03 9.30
C PRO A 329 5.12 5.17 9.70
N THR A 330 5.11 4.69 10.95
CA THR A 330 6.17 3.80 11.45
C THR A 330 6.18 2.49 10.66
N PRO A 331 7.37 1.93 10.35
CA PRO A 331 7.45 0.68 9.62
C PRO A 331 6.66 -0.46 10.25
N ALA A 332 5.94 -1.18 9.40
CA ALA A 332 5.17 -2.36 9.76
C ALA A 332 5.39 -3.46 8.68
N PRO A 333 5.30 -4.75 9.08
CA PRO A 333 5.05 -5.30 10.41
C PRO A 333 6.23 -5.09 11.38
N ARG A 334 5.94 -5.21 12.69
CA ARG A 334 6.95 -5.09 13.76
C ARG A 334 7.52 -6.46 14.10
N PHE A 335 8.74 -6.70 13.70
CA PHE A 335 9.45 -7.96 14.03
C PHE A 335 10.14 -7.87 15.40
N SER A 336 9.98 -8.90 16.22
CA SER A 336 10.55 -8.92 17.59
C SER A 336 12.08 -9.01 17.62
N ARG A 337 12.70 -9.65 16.62
CA ARG A 337 14.16 -9.90 16.56
C ARG A 337 14.87 -9.09 15.48
N THR A 338 14.19 -8.82 14.35
CA THR A 338 14.74 -8.10 13.19
C THR A 338 13.83 -6.91 12.85
N PRO A 339 13.77 -5.88 13.72
CA PRO A 339 12.82 -4.79 13.59
C PRO A 339 13.01 -4.03 12.28
N SER A 340 11.88 -3.70 11.62
CA SER A 340 11.87 -2.75 10.52
C SER A 340 12.15 -1.34 11.05
N GLN A 341 12.98 -0.55 10.35
CA GLN A 341 13.43 0.77 10.82
C GLN A 341 13.55 1.77 9.69
N ILE A 342 13.30 3.04 9.97
CA ILE A 342 13.68 4.14 9.09
C ILE A 342 15.08 4.59 9.51
N GLN A 343 16.06 4.46 8.62
CA GLN A 343 17.43 4.87 8.85
C GLN A 343 17.68 6.31 8.36
N HIS A 344 17.01 6.69 7.28
CA HIS A 344 17.07 8.04 6.69
C HIS A 344 15.80 8.33 5.88
N GLY A 345 15.51 9.60 5.67
CA GLY A 345 14.46 10.06 4.75
C GLY A 345 14.81 9.84 3.28
N THR A 346 13.98 10.39 2.40
CA THR A 346 14.19 10.31 0.95
C THR A 346 15.47 11.02 0.53
N GLN A 347 16.32 10.37 -0.28
CA GLN A 347 17.52 10.96 -0.82
C GLN A 347 17.21 11.91 -1.99
N ALA A 348 18.08 12.89 -2.22
CA ALA A 348 18.00 13.76 -3.40
C ALA A 348 18.25 12.97 -4.69
N LEU A 349 17.76 13.48 -5.80
CA LEU A 349 17.93 12.86 -7.11
C LEU A 349 19.41 12.60 -7.42
N GLY A 350 19.77 11.34 -7.62
CA GLY A 350 21.12 10.91 -7.98
C GLY A 350 22.16 11.01 -6.85
N ALA A 351 21.71 11.20 -5.60
CA ALA A 351 22.62 11.35 -4.46
C ALA A 351 23.62 10.18 -4.30
N ASP A 352 23.20 8.99 -4.67
CA ASP A 352 23.98 7.76 -4.48
C ASP A 352 24.56 7.22 -5.80
N THR A 353 24.44 7.95 -6.93
CA THR A 353 24.81 7.41 -8.25
C THR A 353 26.26 6.93 -8.29
N VAL A 354 27.20 7.76 -7.87
CA VAL A 354 28.63 7.40 -7.94
C VAL A 354 28.95 6.27 -6.97
N SER A 355 28.56 6.37 -5.71
CA SER A 355 28.85 5.36 -4.69
C SER A 355 28.27 4.00 -5.02
N VAL A 356 27.04 3.94 -5.55
CA VAL A 356 26.41 2.67 -5.96
C VAL A 356 27.15 2.02 -7.14
N LEU A 357 27.61 2.81 -8.11
CA LEU A 357 28.38 2.30 -9.24
C LEU A 357 29.77 1.82 -8.80
N GLU A 358 30.42 2.53 -7.86
CA GLU A 358 31.69 2.10 -7.25
C GLU A 358 31.49 0.80 -6.45
N ASP A 359 30.48 0.73 -5.61
CA ASP A 359 30.14 -0.47 -4.79
C ASP A 359 29.80 -1.69 -5.68
N SER A 360 29.34 -1.47 -6.92
CA SER A 360 29.12 -2.55 -7.90
C SER A 360 30.39 -3.09 -8.54
N GLY A 361 31.55 -2.46 -8.26
CA GLY A 361 32.85 -2.81 -8.83
C GLY A 361 33.13 -2.17 -10.20
N MET A 362 32.36 -1.14 -10.57
CA MET A 362 32.65 -0.42 -11.83
C MET A 362 33.92 0.44 -11.68
N GLU A 363 34.81 0.37 -12.67
CA GLU A 363 36.02 1.14 -12.67
C GLU A 363 35.75 2.67 -12.70
N ALA A 364 36.54 3.44 -11.93
CA ALA A 364 36.37 4.89 -11.82
C ALA A 364 36.35 5.61 -13.17
N SER A 365 37.16 5.15 -14.14
CA SER A 365 37.18 5.68 -15.50
C SER A 365 35.87 5.45 -16.26
N ALA A 366 35.20 4.32 -16.04
CA ALA A 366 33.90 4.02 -16.65
C ALA A 366 32.78 4.89 -16.00
N ILE A 367 32.82 5.07 -14.68
CA ILE A 367 31.88 5.98 -13.97
C ILE A 367 32.06 7.41 -14.50
N GLN A 368 33.29 7.88 -14.61
CA GLN A 368 33.59 9.22 -15.16
C GLN A 368 33.03 9.39 -16.58
N ALA A 369 33.20 8.40 -17.44
CA ALA A 369 32.65 8.41 -18.80
C ALA A 369 31.13 8.47 -18.83
N LEU A 370 30.44 7.76 -17.92
CA LEU A 370 28.97 7.84 -17.76
C LEU A 370 28.52 9.25 -17.35
N LEU A 371 29.24 9.90 -16.44
CA LEU A 371 28.95 11.27 -16.00
C LEU A 371 29.18 12.29 -17.10
N GLU A 372 30.30 12.17 -17.85
CA GLU A 372 30.67 13.08 -18.96
C GLU A 372 29.68 12.99 -20.12
N THR A 373 29.17 11.80 -20.42
CA THR A 373 28.17 11.59 -21.49
C THR A 373 26.76 11.93 -21.07
N GLY A 374 26.55 12.21 -19.77
CA GLY A 374 25.22 12.41 -19.19
C GLY A 374 24.37 11.14 -19.11
N ALA A 375 24.99 9.96 -19.31
CA ALA A 375 24.33 8.67 -19.15
C ALA A 375 24.09 8.34 -17.67
N ALA A 376 24.88 8.94 -16.78
CA ALA A 376 24.63 8.98 -15.35
C ALA A 376 24.66 10.43 -14.84
N VAL A 377 23.93 10.70 -13.77
CA VAL A 377 23.96 12.01 -13.09
C VAL A 377 24.19 11.78 -11.61
N GLY A 378 25.28 12.31 -11.07
CA GLY A 378 25.57 12.35 -9.64
C GLY A 378 25.13 13.68 -9.03
N SER A 379 24.78 13.68 -7.74
CA SER A 379 24.62 14.94 -7.00
C SER A 379 25.98 15.65 -6.92
N LYS A 380 25.97 16.97 -7.17
CA LYS A 380 27.14 17.81 -6.95
C LYS A 380 27.40 18.02 -5.47
#